data_e226b45ac57b967c9e5bdd4793469ef4
#
_entry.id   e226b45ac57b967c9e5bdd4793469ef4
#
_cell.length_a   1.000
_cell.length_b   1.000
_cell.length_c   1.000
_cell.angle_alpha   90.00
_cell.angle_beta   90.00
_cell.angle_gamma   90.00
#
_symmetry.space_group_name_H-M   'P 1'
#
loop_
_entity.id
_entity.type
_entity.pdbx_description
1 polymer ?
#
loop_
_entity_poly.entity_id
_entity_poly.type
_entity_poly.pdbx_seq_one_letter_code
_entity_poly.pdbx_strand_id
1 'polypeptide(L)'
;MSLLAPCPTAFAPARWGFFISPRSFFVLLAVALLAGCGPSVDRYLLIETSLRAHDPKGADAIVQSAEKEYRDKSLVLYGMDRGMTLQLAGDYQQSNALLEQAEEELDRLYTRKILTETLAFLTNDTALPYEGDPYEQVLINVLKALNYAILGQWQDALVEARRIDHRLNVLSDRTKEKNAYRDDGLARYLSGILYESTGDVNNAFIAYRKAYETY
;
A
#
# COMPACT_ATOMS: atom_id res chain seq x y z
N MET A 1 40.93 -73.64 23.34
CA MET A 1 40.82 -73.09 24.71
C MET A 1 40.62 -71.60 24.54
N SER A 2 39.36 -71.16 24.48
CA SER A 2 38.56 -70.58 25.58
C SER A 2 39.03 -69.23 25.90
N LEU A 3 38.30 -68.23 25.85
CA LEU A 3 37.05 -67.87 26.49
C LEU A 3 36.44 -66.63 25.86
N LEU A 4 35.17 -66.75 25.48
CA LEU A 4 34.25 -65.61 25.14
C LEU A 4 33.87 -64.92 26.46
N ALA A 5 34.04 -63.58 26.50
CA ALA A 5 33.40 -62.73 27.50
C ALA A 5 32.21 -61.97 26.87
N PRO A 6 31.09 -61.85 27.59
CA PRO A 6 29.87 -61.27 27.01
C PRO A 6 29.85 -59.75 27.03
N CYS A 7 29.22 -59.18 25.99
CA CYS A 7 28.94 -57.78 25.81
C CYS A 7 27.87 -57.28 26.84
N PRO A 8 28.00 -56.13 27.48
CA PRO A 8 26.97 -55.58 28.34
C PRO A 8 25.96 -54.73 27.52
N THR A 9 24.76 -55.18 27.60
CA THR A 9 23.44 -54.50 27.67
C THR A 9 23.28 -53.08 27.20
N ALA A 10 22.40 -53.01 26.24
CA ALA A 10 21.39 -51.97 25.91
C ALA A 10 21.42 -50.64 26.68
N PHE A 11 21.75 -49.60 25.95
CA PHE A 11 21.37 -48.23 26.31
C PHE A 11 19.88 -48.01 26.04
N ALA A 12 19.11 -47.80 27.10
CA ALA A 12 17.73 -47.35 27.00
C ALA A 12 17.68 -45.87 26.56
N PRO A 13 16.84 -45.46 25.61
CA PRO A 13 16.69 -44.05 25.25
C PRO A 13 15.99 -43.31 26.40
N ALA A 14 16.66 -42.31 26.95
CA ALA A 14 16.08 -41.38 27.90
C ALA A 14 14.93 -40.61 27.23
N ARG A 15 13.68 -40.93 27.59
CA ARG A 15 12.49 -40.19 27.25
C ARG A 15 12.53 -38.87 28.04
N TRP A 16 13.02 -37.79 27.41
CA TRP A 16 12.85 -36.43 27.90
C TRP A 16 11.39 -36.03 27.66
N GLY A 17 10.55 -36.29 28.66
CA GLY A 17 9.20 -35.72 28.69
C GLY A 17 9.30 -34.22 29.01
N PHE A 18 9.20 -33.39 28.02
CA PHE A 18 8.98 -31.96 28.24
C PHE A 18 7.59 -31.75 28.84
N PHE A 19 7.52 -31.72 30.16
CA PHE A 19 6.34 -31.30 30.90
C PHE A 19 6.27 -29.77 30.79
N ILE A 20 5.60 -29.26 29.74
CA ILE A 20 5.24 -27.83 29.67
C ILE A 20 4.14 -27.64 30.72
N SER A 21 4.41 -26.86 31.75
CA SER A 21 3.37 -26.55 32.75
C SER A 21 2.21 -25.80 32.05
N PRO A 22 0.95 -25.98 32.47
CA PRO A 22 -0.18 -25.30 31.86
C PRO A 22 -0.01 -23.76 31.86
N ARG A 23 0.70 -23.21 32.82
CA ARG A 23 1.05 -21.78 32.87
C ARG A 23 2.00 -21.36 31.74
N SER A 24 3.01 -22.19 31.43
CA SER A 24 3.95 -21.91 30.32
C SER A 24 3.28 -22.04 28.96
N PHE A 25 2.30 -22.93 28.81
CA PHE A 25 1.49 -23.07 27.60
C PHE A 25 0.62 -21.83 27.35
N PHE A 26 -0.03 -21.29 28.40
CA PHE A 26 -0.82 -20.04 28.29
C PHE A 26 0.04 -18.82 27.97
N VAL A 27 1.25 -18.74 28.50
CA VAL A 27 2.19 -17.65 28.18
C VAL A 27 2.66 -17.75 26.74
N LEU A 28 3.01 -18.94 26.24
CA LEU A 28 3.38 -19.15 24.83
C LEU A 28 2.21 -18.86 23.87
N LEU A 29 0.99 -19.26 24.24
CA LEU A 29 -0.21 -18.98 23.46
C LEU A 29 -0.50 -17.46 23.42
N ALA A 30 -0.35 -16.76 24.55
CA ALA A 30 -0.53 -15.32 24.64
C ALA A 30 0.52 -14.56 23.81
N VAL A 31 1.77 -15.00 23.81
CA VAL A 31 2.84 -14.42 22.97
C VAL A 31 2.59 -14.68 21.48
N ALA A 32 2.06 -15.84 21.11
CA ALA A 32 1.71 -16.16 19.72
C ALA A 32 0.51 -15.32 19.21
N LEU A 33 -0.41 -14.92 20.10
CA LEU A 33 -1.55 -14.07 19.76
C LEU A 33 -1.17 -12.57 19.60
N LEU A 34 0.01 -12.16 20.10
CA LEU A 34 0.53 -10.80 19.95
C LEU A 34 1.32 -10.60 18.65
N ALA A 35 1.52 -11.63 17.83
CA ALA A 35 2.09 -11.53 16.50
C ALA A 35 1.09 -10.80 15.58
N GLY A 36 1.11 -9.47 15.60
CA GLY A 36 0.27 -8.61 14.80
C GLY A 36 0.43 -8.87 13.31
N CYS A 37 -0.69 -8.99 12.63
CA CYS A 37 -0.77 -9.29 11.20
C CYS A 37 -0.90 -7.98 10.40
N GLY A 38 0.21 -7.33 10.10
CA GLY A 38 0.30 -6.20 9.18
C GLY A 38 1.68 -6.17 8.53
N PRO A 39 1.92 -5.36 7.48
CA PRO A 39 3.27 -5.11 7.03
C PRO A 39 4.08 -4.60 8.23
N SER A 40 5.13 -5.31 8.58
CA SER A 40 5.93 -4.99 9.77
C SER A 40 6.68 -3.68 9.54
N VAL A 41 6.85 -2.87 10.61
CA VAL A 41 7.71 -1.67 10.57
C VAL A 41 9.10 -2.01 10.02
N ASP A 42 9.62 -3.19 10.33
CA ASP A 42 10.91 -3.69 9.84
C ASP A 42 10.97 -3.78 8.31
N ARG A 43 9.85 -4.09 7.65
CA ARG A 43 9.80 -4.14 6.19
C ARG A 43 9.95 -2.76 5.56
N TYR A 44 9.28 -1.74 6.08
CA TYR A 44 9.43 -0.38 5.58
C TYR A 44 10.87 0.13 5.77
N LEU A 45 11.54 -0.25 6.84
CA LEU A 45 12.96 0.04 7.03
C LEU A 45 13.84 -0.67 5.98
N LEU A 46 13.51 -1.89 5.59
CA LEU A 46 14.21 -2.60 4.51
C LEU A 46 13.99 -1.94 3.15
N ILE A 47 12.75 -1.56 2.84
CA ILE A 47 12.41 -0.83 1.62
C ILE A 47 13.17 0.50 1.57
N GLU A 48 13.10 1.28 2.64
CA GLU A 48 13.82 2.55 2.77
C GLU A 48 15.35 2.36 2.59
N THR A 49 15.92 1.35 3.22
CA THR A 49 17.34 1.04 3.10
C THR A 49 17.74 0.71 1.66
N SER A 50 16.91 -0.09 0.97
CA SER A 50 17.12 -0.44 -0.44
C SER A 50 17.04 0.81 -1.33
N LEU A 51 16.04 1.66 -1.12
CA LEU A 51 15.88 2.90 -1.87
C LEU A 51 17.05 3.88 -1.62
N ARG A 52 17.51 4.02 -0.37
CA ARG A 52 18.70 4.83 -0.02
C ARG A 52 19.98 4.29 -0.65
N ALA A 53 20.06 2.98 -0.85
CA ALA A 53 21.16 2.33 -1.57
C ALA A 53 21.05 2.45 -3.10
N HIS A 54 20.08 3.20 -3.63
CA HIS A 54 19.77 3.32 -5.05
C HIS A 54 19.41 1.96 -5.72
N ASP A 55 18.78 1.06 -4.97
CA ASP A 55 18.28 -0.23 -5.47
C ASP A 55 16.74 -0.30 -5.43
N PRO A 56 16.04 0.38 -6.33
CA PRO A 56 14.58 0.34 -6.37
C PRO A 56 14.03 -1.03 -6.79
N LYS A 57 14.80 -1.84 -7.53
CA LYS A 57 14.41 -3.21 -7.87
C LYS A 57 14.44 -4.13 -6.65
N GLY A 58 15.44 -3.96 -5.78
CA GLY A 58 15.48 -4.63 -4.48
C GLY A 58 14.30 -4.22 -3.60
N ALA A 59 13.94 -2.93 -3.59
CA ALA A 59 12.77 -2.44 -2.88
C ALA A 59 11.47 -3.10 -3.39
N ASP A 60 11.26 -3.18 -4.72
CA ASP A 60 10.10 -3.88 -5.29
C ASP A 60 10.06 -5.36 -4.92
N ALA A 61 11.20 -6.06 -4.97
CA ALA A 61 11.28 -7.46 -4.58
C ALA A 61 10.87 -7.68 -3.10
N ILE A 62 11.22 -6.74 -2.20
CA ILE A 62 10.79 -6.79 -0.80
C ILE A 62 9.28 -6.67 -0.69
N VAL A 63 8.65 -5.69 -1.37
CA VAL A 63 7.20 -5.52 -1.38
C VAL A 63 6.51 -6.75 -1.98
N GLN A 64 7.00 -7.24 -3.12
CA GLN A 64 6.45 -8.41 -3.79
C GLN A 64 6.50 -9.67 -2.91
N SER A 65 7.60 -9.89 -2.20
CA SER A 65 7.75 -11.05 -1.30
C SER A 65 6.73 -11.06 -0.17
N ALA A 66 6.22 -9.90 0.19
CA ALA A 66 5.28 -9.67 1.27
C ALA A 66 3.80 -9.67 0.83
N GLU A 67 3.48 -9.90 -0.43
CA GLU A 67 2.13 -9.82 -0.99
C GLU A 67 1.07 -10.51 -0.13
N LYS A 68 1.36 -11.74 0.36
CA LYS A 68 0.45 -12.51 1.22
C LYS A 68 0.15 -11.84 2.57
N GLU A 69 1.02 -10.96 3.03
CA GLU A 69 0.86 -10.26 4.30
C GLU A 69 -0.04 -9.04 4.17
N TYR A 70 -0.16 -8.48 2.96
CA TYR A 70 -1.08 -7.37 2.71
C TYR A 70 -2.54 -7.80 2.84
N ARG A 71 -2.89 -9.03 2.49
CA ARG A 71 -4.25 -9.60 2.56
C ARG A 71 -5.29 -8.75 1.82
N ASP A 72 -6.52 -9.19 1.79
CA ASP A 72 -7.64 -8.48 1.14
C ASP A 72 -7.90 -7.08 1.73
N LYS A 73 -7.59 -6.88 3.02
CA LYS A 73 -7.81 -5.59 3.69
C LYS A 73 -6.81 -4.50 3.34
N SER A 74 -5.71 -4.85 2.72
CA SER A 74 -4.59 -3.94 2.41
C SER A 74 -4.22 -3.96 0.93
N LEU A 75 -5.12 -4.38 0.03
CA LEU A 75 -4.85 -4.43 -1.41
C LEU A 75 -4.52 -3.05 -1.98
N VAL A 76 -5.20 -2.01 -1.51
CA VAL A 76 -4.89 -0.63 -1.89
C VAL A 76 -3.44 -0.29 -1.52
N LEU A 77 -3.05 -0.56 -0.28
CA LEU A 77 -1.69 -0.30 0.21
C LEU A 77 -0.64 -1.10 -0.58
N TYR A 78 -0.92 -2.37 -0.87
CA TYR A 78 -0.03 -3.20 -1.72
C TYR A 78 0.17 -2.59 -3.10
N GLY A 79 -0.93 -2.20 -3.76
CA GLY A 79 -0.86 -1.60 -5.09
C GLY A 79 -0.11 -0.26 -5.09
N MET A 80 -0.26 0.55 -4.04
CA MET A 80 0.46 1.81 -3.88
C MET A 80 1.95 1.60 -3.62
N ASP A 81 2.31 0.77 -2.65
CA ASP A 81 3.71 0.50 -2.28
C ASP A 81 4.47 -0.09 -3.47
N ARG A 82 3.87 -1.09 -4.11
CA ARG A 82 4.51 -1.74 -5.25
C ARG A 82 4.50 -0.88 -6.52
N GLY A 83 3.40 -0.15 -6.75
CA GLY A 83 3.31 0.81 -7.86
C GLY A 83 4.41 1.86 -7.77
N MET A 84 4.67 2.40 -6.58
CA MET A 84 5.73 3.38 -6.36
C MET A 84 7.14 2.78 -6.52
N THR A 85 7.41 1.59 -5.97
CA THR A 85 8.73 0.96 -6.12
C THR A 85 9.03 0.59 -7.57
N LEU A 86 8.05 0.14 -8.33
CA LEU A 86 8.18 -0.12 -9.77
C LEU A 86 8.42 1.15 -10.58
N GLN A 87 7.72 2.25 -10.24
CA GLN A 87 7.99 3.56 -10.87
C GLN A 87 9.45 3.97 -10.67
N LEU A 88 9.95 3.88 -9.43
CA LEU A 88 11.36 4.18 -9.11
C LEU A 88 12.33 3.22 -9.80
N ALA A 89 11.92 1.98 -10.06
CA ALA A 89 12.69 0.99 -10.82
C ALA A 89 12.66 1.21 -12.34
N GLY A 90 11.83 2.15 -12.83
CA GLY A 90 11.65 2.45 -14.26
C GLY A 90 10.67 1.53 -14.97
N ASP A 91 9.96 0.65 -14.27
CA ASP A 91 8.91 -0.19 -14.85
C ASP A 91 7.55 0.50 -14.77
N TYR A 92 7.40 1.55 -15.57
CA TYR A 92 6.23 2.41 -15.56
C TYR A 92 4.94 1.69 -15.98
N GLN A 93 5.04 0.68 -16.83
CA GLN A 93 3.87 -0.09 -17.29
C GLN A 93 3.31 -0.97 -16.17
N GLN A 94 4.17 -1.72 -15.47
CA GLN A 94 3.73 -2.52 -14.33
C GLN A 94 3.28 -1.64 -13.16
N SER A 95 3.97 -0.52 -12.93
CA SER A 95 3.55 0.49 -11.96
C SER A 95 2.11 0.94 -12.23
N ASN A 96 1.79 1.36 -13.46
CA ASN A 96 0.44 1.77 -13.82
C ASN A 96 -0.59 0.66 -13.62
N ALA A 97 -0.27 -0.59 -13.95
CA ALA A 97 -1.19 -1.71 -13.78
C ALA A 97 -1.55 -1.95 -12.31
N LEU A 98 -0.59 -1.82 -11.39
CA LEU A 98 -0.82 -2.00 -9.96
C LEU A 98 -1.53 -0.79 -9.33
N LEU A 99 -1.18 0.41 -9.76
CA LEU A 99 -1.87 1.63 -9.33
C LEU A 99 -3.33 1.67 -9.80
N GLU A 100 -3.62 1.16 -11.02
CA GLU A 100 -5.01 0.99 -11.50
C GLU A 100 -5.79 0.01 -10.62
N GLN A 101 -5.21 -1.14 -10.27
CA GLN A 101 -5.84 -2.09 -9.35
C GLN A 101 -6.12 -1.48 -7.97
N ALA A 102 -5.21 -0.65 -7.46
CA ALA A 102 -5.42 0.08 -6.21
C ALA A 102 -6.57 1.09 -6.33
N GLU A 103 -6.66 1.80 -7.45
CA GLU A 103 -7.74 2.75 -7.73
C GLU A 103 -9.11 2.07 -7.86
N GLU A 104 -9.18 0.95 -8.61
CA GLU A 104 -10.39 0.14 -8.73
C GLU A 104 -10.87 -0.37 -7.37
N GLU A 105 -9.96 -0.83 -6.53
CA GLU A 105 -10.29 -1.28 -5.18
C GLU A 105 -10.81 -0.12 -4.31
N LEU A 106 -10.19 1.05 -4.38
CA LEU A 106 -10.68 2.26 -3.70
C LEU A 106 -12.11 2.61 -4.11
N ASP A 107 -12.40 2.59 -5.40
CA ASP A 107 -13.74 2.90 -5.92
C ASP A 107 -14.76 1.84 -5.49
N ARG A 108 -14.35 0.57 -5.44
CA ARG A 108 -15.16 -0.54 -4.91
C ARG A 108 -15.48 -0.35 -3.42
N LEU A 109 -14.48 0.00 -2.62
CA LEU A 109 -14.64 0.24 -1.19
C LEU A 109 -15.56 1.45 -0.95
N TYR A 110 -15.39 2.49 -1.73
CA TYR A 110 -16.24 3.68 -1.66
C TYR A 110 -17.72 3.37 -1.96
N THR A 111 -17.98 2.67 -3.05
CA THR A 111 -19.34 2.27 -3.42
C THR A 111 -19.98 1.39 -2.33
N ARG A 112 -19.19 0.46 -1.77
CA ARG A 112 -19.66 -0.39 -0.65
C ARG A 112 -19.99 0.43 0.59
N LYS A 113 -19.17 1.43 0.93
CA LYS A 113 -19.39 2.30 2.10
C LYS A 113 -20.69 3.07 1.99
N ILE A 114 -20.97 3.69 0.83
CA ILE A 114 -22.25 4.38 0.58
C ILE A 114 -23.44 3.46 0.79
N LEU A 115 -23.34 2.21 0.31
CA LEU A 115 -24.43 1.23 0.44
C LEU A 115 -24.61 0.70 1.87
N THR A 116 -23.56 0.75 2.71
CA THR A 116 -23.56 0.15 4.06
C THR A 116 -23.53 1.17 5.20
N GLU A 117 -23.56 2.46 4.92
CA GLU A 117 -23.52 3.52 5.95
C GLU A 117 -24.58 3.35 7.05
N THR A 118 -25.71 2.72 6.74
CA THR A 118 -26.77 2.41 7.72
C THR A 118 -26.35 1.31 8.74
N LEU A 119 -25.33 0.52 8.45
CA LEU A 119 -24.85 -0.59 9.30
C LEU A 119 -23.48 -0.30 9.96
N ALA A 120 -22.80 0.76 9.58
CA ALA A 120 -21.43 1.07 9.98
C ALA A 120 -21.29 1.47 11.45
N PHE A 121 -22.36 1.80 12.15
CA PHE A 121 -22.35 2.13 13.59
C PHE A 121 -21.97 0.96 14.51
N LEU A 122 -21.87 -0.26 13.98
CA LEU A 122 -21.71 -1.48 14.78
C LEU A 122 -20.38 -2.21 14.56
N THR A 123 -19.51 -1.73 13.66
CA THR A 123 -18.25 -2.42 13.34
C THR A 123 -17.04 -1.65 13.88
N ASN A 124 -16.11 -2.40 14.49
CA ASN A 124 -14.83 -1.90 14.97
C ASN A 124 -13.97 -1.41 13.80
N ASP A 125 -13.36 -0.22 13.87
CA ASP A 125 -12.51 0.41 12.85
C ASP A 125 -11.38 -0.50 12.33
N THR A 126 -10.86 -1.39 13.18
CA THR A 126 -9.82 -2.37 12.79
C THR A 126 -10.32 -3.48 11.84
N ALA A 127 -11.63 -3.58 11.64
CA ALA A 127 -12.24 -4.55 10.72
C ALA A 127 -12.44 -3.99 9.30
N LEU A 128 -12.27 -2.68 9.10
CA LEU A 128 -12.46 -2.04 7.80
C LEU A 128 -11.23 -2.22 6.91
N PRO A 129 -11.42 -2.37 5.59
CA PRO A 129 -10.33 -2.33 4.63
C PRO A 129 -9.62 -0.97 4.64
N TYR A 130 -8.33 -0.97 4.35
CA TYR A 130 -7.56 0.26 4.20
C TYR A 130 -7.98 1.00 2.94
N GLU A 131 -8.44 2.25 3.10
CA GLU A 131 -8.90 3.11 1.99
C GLU A 131 -7.84 4.13 1.54
N GLY A 132 -6.71 4.20 2.24
CA GLY A 132 -5.72 5.26 2.04
C GLY A 132 -6.15 6.62 2.58
N ASP A 133 -5.20 7.45 2.92
CA ASP A 133 -5.44 8.84 3.28
C ASP A 133 -5.84 9.67 2.03
N PRO A 134 -6.55 10.79 2.18
CA PRO A 134 -6.96 11.62 1.05
C PRO A 134 -5.83 11.98 0.09
N TYR A 135 -4.64 12.34 0.58
CA TYR A 135 -3.49 12.65 -0.25
C TYR A 135 -2.94 11.43 -1.00
N GLU A 136 -3.00 10.25 -0.39
CA GLU A 136 -2.56 8.99 -1.01
C GLU A 136 -3.48 8.61 -2.18
N GLN A 137 -4.80 8.80 -2.01
CA GLN A 137 -5.76 8.55 -3.08
C GLN A 137 -5.50 9.43 -4.31
N VAL A 138 -5.13 10.70 -4.10
CA VAL A 138 -4.75 11.61 -5.20
C VAL A 138 -3.40 11.22 -5.80
N LEU A 139 -2.45 10.79 -4.96
CA LEU A 139 -1.11 10.39 -5.38
C LEU A 139 -1.12 9.23 -6.39
N ILE A 140 -2.08 8.31 -6.31
CA ILE A 140 -2.25 7.23 -7.29
C ILE A 140 -2.35 7.80 -8.70
N ASN A 141 -3.25 8.76 -8.93
CA ASN A 141 -3.43 9.35 -10.25
C ASN A 141 -2.24 10.24 -10.66
N VAL A 142 -1.59 10.91 -9.70
CA VAL A 142 -0.36 11.68 -9.96
C VAL A 142 0.76 10.76 -10.47
N LEU A 143 1.00 9.63 -9.81
CA LEU A 143 2.03 8.67 -10.22
C LEU A 143 1.73 8.06 -11.59
N LYS A 144 0.47 7.69 -11.85
CA LYS A 144 0.02 7.19 -13.16
C LYS A 144 0.23 8.24 -14.26
N ALA A 145 -0.16 9.49 -13.99
CA ALA A 145 0.03 10.60 -14.93
C ALA A 145 1.51 10.81 -15.30
N LEU A 146 2.39 10.77 -14.30
CA LEU A 146 3.84 10.87 -14.51
C LEU A 146 4.38 9.70 -15.32
N ASN A 147 3.96 8.47 -15.01
CA ASN A 147 4.34 7.28 -15.75
C ASN A 147 3.93 7.38 -17.23
N TYR A 148 2.69 7.76 -17.51
CA TYR A 148 2.20 7.94 -18.87
C TYR A 148 2.96 9.05 -19.60
N ALA A 149 3.27 10.17 -18.94
CA ALA A 149 4.07 11.25 -19.53
C ALA A 149 5.50 10.79 -19.88
N ILE A 150 6.15 10.03 -18.98
CA ILE A 150 7.49 9.45 -19.23
C ILE A 150 7.46 8.46 -20.39
N LEU A 151 6.37 7.69 -20.53
CA LEU A 151 6.18 6.77 -21.65
C LEU A 151 5.79 7.47 -22.96
N GLY A 152 5.62 8.79 -22.97
CA GLY A 152 5.17 9.57 -24.12
C GLY A 152 3.68 9.41 -24.43
N GLN A 153 2.91 8.81 -23.54
CA GLN A 153 1.47 8.56 -23.66
C GLN A 153 0.66 9.74 -23.13
N TRP A 154 0.78 10.88 -23.79
CA TRP A 154 0.23 12.16 -23.33
C TRP A 154 -1.29 12.17 -23.16
N GLN A 155 -2.02 11.44 -24.02
CA GLN A 155 -3.48 11.36 -23.91
C GLN A 155 -3.92 10.60 -22.66
N ASP A 156 -3.21 9.53 -22.30
CA ASP A 156 -3.46 8.77 -21.08
C ASP A 156 -3.07 9.59 -19.84
N ALA A 157 -1.96 10.33 -19.91
CA ALA A 157 -1.59 11.27 -18.85
C ALA A 157 -2.67 12.34 -18.61
N LEU A 158 -3.32 12.84 -19.67
CA LEU A 158 -4.45 13.77 -19.55
C LEU A 158 -5.69 13.13 -18.92
N VAL A 159 -5.94 11.86 -19.16
CA VAL A 159 -7.03 11.13 -18.47
C VAL A 159 -6.77 11.15 -16.96
N GLU A 160 -5.54 10.89 -16.56
CA GLU A 160 -5.18 10.92 -15.15
C GLU A 160 -5.24 12.34 -14.54
N ALA A 161 -4.86 13.37 -15.30
CA ALA A 161 -5.02 14.76 -14.84
C ALA A 161 -6.51 15.11 -14.55
N ARG A 162 -7.44 14.62 -15.39
CA ARG A 162 -8.89 14.78 -15.12
C ARG A 162 -9.35 13.96 -13.92
N ARG A 163 -8.79 12.76 -13.71
CA ARG A 163 -9.05 11.94 -12.51
C ARG A 163 -8.57 12.63 -11.23
N ILE A 164 -7.39 13.28 -11.27
CA ILE A 164 -6.89 14.12 -10.16
C ILE A 164 -7.92 15.20 -9.81
N ASP A 165 -8.38 15.96 -10.80
CA ASP A 165 -9.40 17.00 -10.60
C ASP A 165 -10.68 16.44 -9.99
N HIS A 166 -11.16 15.32 -10.51
CA HIS A 166 -12.35 14.65 -9.99
C HIS A 166 -12.15 14.18 -8.55
N ARG A 167 -11.04 13.52 -8.24
CA ARG A 167 -10.73 12.99 -6.90
C ARG A 167 -10.65 14.12 -5.87
N LEU A 168 -9.97 15.21 -6.19
CA LEU A 168 -9.88 16.39 -5.32
C LEU A 168 -11.25 17.02 -5.06
N ASN A 169 -12.12 17.10 -6.06
CA ASN A 169 -13.47 17.61 -5.88
C ASN A 169 -14.29 16.68 -4.96
N VAL A 170 -14.25 15.36 -5.16
CA VAL A 170 -14.93 14.36 -4.30
C VAL A 170 -14.44 14.45 -2.85
N LEU A 171 -13.13 14.57 -2.65
CA LEU A 171 -12.54 14.69 -1.31
C LEU A 171 -12.93 16.01 -0.65
N SER A 172 -12.94 17.12 -1.39
CA SER A 172 -13.37 18.43 -0.91
C SER A 172 -14.85 18.44 -0.47
N ASP A 173 -15.72 17.78 -1.22
CA ASP A 173 -17.14 17.69 -0.89
C ASP A 173 -17.42 16.90 0.39
N ARG A 174 -16.60 15.87 0.65
CA ARG A 174 -16.71 15.05 1.86
C ARG A 174 -16.27 15.75 3.14
N THR A 175 -15.37 16.71 3.01
CA THR A 175 -14.67 17.32 4.17
C THR A 175 -15.23 18.67 4.58
N LYS A 176 -16.42 19.05 4.09
CA LYS A 176 -17.07 20.35 4.41
C LYS A 176 -17.18 20.66 5.90
N GLU A 177 -17.14 19.66 6.77
CA GLU A 177 -17.33 19.85 8.22
C GLU A 177 -16.04 19.78 9.07
N LYS A 178 -14.90 19.36 8.52
CA LYS A 178 -13.64 19.25 9.30
C LYS A 178 -12.48 19.67 8.42
N ASN A 179 -11.65 20.58 8.85
CA ASN A 179 -10.39 21.10 8.28
C ASN A 179 -9.48 20.04 7.56
N ALA A 180 -10.09 19.16 6.80
CA ALA A 180 -9.45 18.07 6.12
C ALA A 180 -9.01 18.54 4.72
N TYR A 181 -8.16 17.75 4.13
CA TYR A 181 -7.55 17.89 2.82
C TYR A 181 -8.58 18.36 1.76
N ARG A 182 -8.51 19.64 1.41
CA ARG A 182 -9.46 20.28 0.46
C ARG A 182 -8.91 20.32 -0.94
N ASP A 183 -7.61 20.49 -1.05
CA ASP A 183 -6.94 20.61 -2.34
C ASP A 183 -5.47 20.19 -2.20
N ASP A 184 -4.83 19.89 -3.31
CA ASP A 184 -3.43 19.54 -3.39
C ASP A 184 -2.74 20.44 -4.44
N GLY A 185 -1.98 21.42 -3.97
CA GLY A 185 -1.31 22.37 -4.82
C GLY A 185 -0.32 21.71 -5.78
N LEU A 186 0.38 20.65 -5.35
CA LEU A 186 1.30 19.91 -6.21
C LEU A 186 0.55 19.14 -7.30
N ALA A 187 -0.50 18.42 -6.93
CA ALA A 187 -1.32 17.66 -7.89
C ALA A 187 -1.97 18.60 -8.92
N ARG A 188 -2.47 19.77 -8.48
CA ARG A 188 -3.01 20.81 -9.37
C ARG A 188 -1.95 21.36 -10.30
N TYR A 189 -0.74 21.65 -9.79
CA TYR A 189 0.36 22.16 -10.59
C TYR A 189 0.79 21.17 -11.67
N LEU A 190 0.94 19.89 -11.32
CA LEU A 190 1.28 18.82 -12.27
C LEU A 190 0.19 18.64 -13.33
N SER A 191 -1.09 18.70 -12.94
CA SER A 191 -2.20 18.72 -13.90
C SER A 191 -2.11 19.88 -14.88
N GLY A 192 -1.73 21.07 -14.37
CA GLY A 192 -1.49 22.25 -15.22
C GLY A 192 -0.42 22.00 -16.27
N ILE A 193 0.71 21.42 -15.90
CA ILE A 193 1.80 21.05 -16.82
C ILE A 193 1.30 20.07 -17.91
N LEU A 194 0.51 19.08 -17.53
CA LEU A 194 -0.03 18.10 -18.47
C LEU A 194 -1.01 18.72 -19.47
N TYR A 195 -1.91 19.58 -18.99
CA TYR A 195 -2.83 20.33 -19.88
C TYR A 195 -2.06 21.25 -20.82
N GLU A 196 -1.06 21.98 -20.31
CA GLU A 196 -0.22 22.89 -21.13
C GLU A 196 0.55 22.12 -22.20
N SER A 197 1.18 20.98 -21.85
CA SER A 197 1.97 20.16 -22.77
C SER A 197 1.16 19.60 -23.93
N THR A 198 -0.16 19.50 -23.77
CA THR A 198 -1.09 19.03 -24.79
C THR A 198 -1.86 20.14 -25.50
N GLY A 199 -1.57 21.40 -25.16
CA GLY A 199 -2.19 22.59 -25.77
C GLY A 199 -3.56 22.96 -25.19
N ASP A 200 -4.00 22.33 -24.11
CA ASP A 200 -5.23 22.70 -23.40
C ASP A 200 -4.99 23.87 -22.43
N VAL A 201 -4.77 25.05 -23.03
CA VAL A 201 -4.39 26.27 -22.30
C VAL A 201 -5.43 26.70 -21.26
N ASN A 202 -6.73 26.45 -21.53
CA ASN A 202 -7.78 26.87 -20.62
C ASN A 202 -7.75 26.01 -19.33
N ASN A 203 -7.66 24.71 -19.45
CA ASN A 203 -7.58 23.82 -18.28
C ASN A 203 -6.22 23.98 -17.57
N ALA A 204 -5.13 24.21 -18.30
CA ALA A 204 -3.83 24.54 -17.71
C ALA A 204 -3.92 25.78 -16.81
N PHE A 205 -4.51 26.88 -17.32
CA PHE A 205 -4.69 28.10 -16.54
C PHE A 205 -5.54 27.89 -15.28
N ILE A 206 -6.64 27.14 -15.40
CA ILE A 206 -7.50 26.82 -14.25
C ILE A 206 -6.72 25.99 -13.20
N ALA A 207 -5.96 24.99 -13.64
CA ALA A 207 -5.18 24.14 -12.76
C ALA A 207 -4.07 24.92 -12.04
N TYR A 208 -3.31 25.75 -12.76
CA TYR A 208 -2.29 26.60 -12.16
C TYR A 208 -2.86 27.63 -11.19
N ARG A 209 -4.01 28.23 -11.50
CA ARG A 209 -4.68 29.16 -10.58
C ARG A 209 -5.08 28.45 -9.30
N LYS A 210 -5.70 27.27 -9.38
CA LYS A 210 -6.06 26.48 -8.19
C LYS A 210 -4.83 26.08 -7.39
N ALA A 211 -3.73 25.67 -8.05
CA ALA A 211 -2.46 25.40 -7.37
C ALA A 211 -1.98 26.63 -6.58
N TYR A 212 -2.00 27.82 -7.20
CA TYR A 212 -1.59 29.07 -6.55
C TYR A 212 -2.49 29.44 -5.36
N GLU A 213 -3.80 29.22 -5.46
CA GLU A 213 -4.77 29.51 -4.39
C GLU A 213 -4.62 28.54 -3.19
N THR A 214 -3.95 27.40 -3.39
CA THR A 214 -3.73 26.37 -2.36
C THR A 214 -2.48 26.64 -1.52
N TYR A 215 -1.47 27.32 -2.09
CA TYR A 215 -0.22 27.71 -1.40
C TYR A 215 -0.34 29.08 -0.72
#